data_c283e429fbb94c98056c0f37606c8723
#
_entry.id   c283e429fbb94c98056c0f37606c8723
#
_cell.length_a   1.000
_cell.length_b   1.000
_cell.length_c   1.000
_cell.angle_alpha   90.00
_cell.angle_beta   90.00
_cell.angle_gamma   90.00
#
_symmetry.space_group_name_H-M   'P 1'
#
loop_
_entity.id
_entity.type
_entity.pdbx_description
1 polymer ?
#
loop_
_entity_poly.entity_id
_entity_poly.type
_entity_poly.pdbx_seq_one_letter_code
_entity_poly.pdbx_strand_id
1 'polypeptide(L)' 'MSERDVEKNVPTSQFVETLRRLADALEAGESFRVQVQNKRFTVPADAALTIEHEVEDGKEEFALELQFNSVDD' A
#
# COMPACT_ATOMS: atom_id res chain seq x y z
N MET A 1 15.39 0.54 11.70
CA MET A 1 15.85 0.85 10.34
C MET A 1 15.14 0.00 9.32
N SER A 2 14.70 0.61 8.26
CA SER A 2 13.92 -0.06 7.24
C SER A 2 14.83 -0.84 6.28
N GLU A 3 14.45 -2.05 5.94
CA GLU A 3 15.18 -2.85 4.96
C GLU A 3 14.84 -2.43 3.54
N ARG A 4 13.65 -1.87 3.35
CA ARG A 4 13.23 -1.39 2.06
C ARG A 4 12.17 -0.31 2.27
N ASP A 5 12.44 0.85 1.68
CA ASP A 5 11.53 1.97 1.80
C ASP A 5 11.59 2.74 0.49
N VAL A 6 10.66 2.45 -0.40
CA VAL A 6 10.65 3.01 -1.73
C VAL A 6 9.35 3.75 -1.99
N GLU A 7 9.47 4.86 -2.70
CA GLU A 7 8.31 5.62 -3.17
C GLU A 7 8.42 5.76 -4.67
N LYS A 8 7.27 5.77 -5.32
CA LYS A 8 7.23 5.86 -6.75
C LYS A 8 6.10 6.79 -7.17
N ASN A 9 6.45 7.78 -7.97
CA ASN A 9 5.44 8.62 -8.60
C ASN A 9 4.78 7.84 -9.73
N VAL A 10 3.47 7.88 -9.78
CA VAL A 10 2.72 7.14 -10.79
C VAL A 10 1.68 8.05 -11.42
N PRO A 11 1.29 7.78 -12.66
CA PRO A 11 0.19 8.52 -13.28
C PRO A 11 -1.12 8.25 -12.54
N THR A 12 -2.04 9.18 -12.67
CA THR A 12 -3.33 9.06 -12.00
C THR A 12 -4.04 7.77 -12.37
N SER A 13 -3.98 7.36 -13.64
CA SER A 13 -4.68 6.16 -14.07
C SER A 13 -4.15 4.91 -13.36
N GLN A 14 -2.84 4.84 -13.18
CA GLN A 14 -2.24 3.69 -12.50
C GLN A 14 -2.60 3.71 -11.01
N PHE A 15 -2.59 4.89 -10.40
CA PHE A 15 -2.96 5.05 -9.01
C PHE A 15 -4.40 4.59 -8.79
N VAL A 16 -5.31 5.04 -9.65
CA VAL A 16 -6.72 4.67 -9.55
C VAL A 16 -6.91 3.17 -9.72
N GLU A 17 -6.23 2.58 -10.70
CA GLU A 17 -6.35 1.14 -10.92
C GLU A 17 -5.89 0.35 -9.71
N THR A 18 -4.75 0.75 -9.12
CA THR A 18 -4.25 0.07 -7.93
C THR A 18 -5.24 0.17 -6.77
N LEU A 19 -5.81 1.37 -6.58
CA LEU A 19 -6.80 1.57 -5.52
C LEU A 19 -8.03 0.70 -5.74
N ARG A 20 -8.51 0.61 -6.98
CA ARG A 20 -9.69 -0.21 -7.26
C ARG A 20 -9.43 -1.68 -6.98
N ARG A 21 -8.26 -2.17 -7.39
CA ARG A 21 -7.91 -3.58 -7.14
C ARG A 21 -7.78 -3.86 -5.66
N LEU A 22 -7.17 -2.93 -4.92
CA LEU A 22 -7.02 -3.09 -3.49
C LEU A 22 -8.39 -3.08 -2.80
N ALA A 23 -9.24 -2.15 -3.17
CA ALA A 23 -10.57 -2.07 -2.58
C ALA A 23 -11.36 -3.34 -2.83
N ASP A 24 -11.29 -3.87 -4.06
CA ASP A 24 -11.99 -5.10 -4.40
C ASP A 24 -11.49 -6.28 -3.56
N ALA A 25 -10.18 -6.38 -3.38
CA ALA A 25 -9.61 -7.46 -2.59
C ALA A 25 -10.05 -7.37 -1.13
N LEU A 26 -10.00 -6.18 -0.56
CA LEU A 26 -10.42 -5.98 0.82
C LEU A 26 -11.90 -6.32 1.00
N GLU A 27 -12.72 -5.89 0.06
CA GLU A 27 -14.14 -6.14 0.11
C GLU A 27 -14.45 -7.62 0.05
N ALA A 28 -13.69 -8.35 -0.75
CA ALA A 28 -13.88 -9.80 -0.91
C ALA A 28 -13.20 -10.61 0.19
N GLY A 29 -12.43 -9.97 1.07
CA GLY A 29 -11.69 -10.69 2.09
C GLY A 29 -10.56 -11.52 1.53
N GLU A 30 -9.95 -11.04 0.45
CA GLU A 30 -8.89 -11.76 -0.26
C GLU A 30 -7.57 -11.05 -0.11
N SER A 31 -6.48 -11.81 -0.27
CA SER A 31 -5.16 -11.20 -0.31
C SER A 31 -4.99 -10.39 -1.59
N PHE A 32 -4.07 -9.43 -1.54
CA PHE A 32 -3.83 -8.52 -2.65
C PHE A 32 -2.38 -8.65 -3.09
N ARG A 33 -2.19 -8.98 -4.38
CA ARG A 33 -0.84 -9.11 -4.94
C ARG A 33 -0.50 -7.83 -5.67
N VAL A 34 0.67 -7.28 -5.38
CA VAL A 34 1.06 -5.99 -5.93
C VAL A 34 2.56 -5.98 -6.17
N GLN A 35 2.98 -5.13 -7.08
CA GLN A 35 4.39 -4.94 -7.40
C GLN A 35 4.75 -3.48 -7.25
N VAL A 36 5.81 -3.22 -6.48
CA VAL A 36 6.36 -1.87 -6.32
C VAL A 36 7.84 -1.94 -6.59
N GLN A 37 8.33 -1.16 -7.56
CA GLN A 37 9.75 -1.09 -7.88
C GLN A 37 10.35 -2.48 -8.09
N ASN A 38 9.77 -3.23 -9.00
CA ASN A 38 10.26 -4.55 -9.41
C ASN A 38 10.19 -5.62 -8.33
N LYS A 39 9.53 -5.36 -7.24
CA LYS A 39 9.34 -6.38 -6.22
C LYS A 39 7.87 -6.69 -6.07
N ARG A 40 7.54 -7.96 -6.27
CA ARG A 40 6.19 -8.46 -6.04
C ARG A 40 6.05 -8.92 -4.61
N PHE A 41 4.91 -8.64 -4.03
CA PHE A 41 4.60 -9.15 -2.70
C PHE A 41 3.10 -9.25 -2.55
N THR A 42 2.69 -9.93 -1.48
CA THR A 42 1.28 -10.19 -1.22
C THR A 42 0.90 -9.53 0.10
N VAL A 43 -0.17 -8.74 0.06
CA VAL A 43 -0.76 -8.16 1.25
C VAL A 43 -1.84 -9.12 1.72
N PRO A 44 -1.72 -9.67 2.94
CA PRO A 44 -2.72 -10.63 3.42
C PRO A 44 -4.06 -9.96 3.67
N ALA A 45 -5.11 -10.77 3.66
CA ALA A 45 -6.47 -10.24 3.83
C ALA A 45 -6.69 -9.63 5.21
N ASP A 46 -5.88 -10.03 6.20
CA ASP A 46 -6.05 -9.54 7.57
C ASP A 46 -5.02 -8.48 7.95
N ALA A 47 -4.44 -7.78 6.96
CA ALA A 47 -3.52 -6.68 7.26
C ALA A 47 -4.22 -5.62 8.10
N ALA A 48 -3.46 -4.97 8.96
CA ALA A 48 -3.98 -3.85 9.75
C ALA A 48 -4.12 -2.64 8.83
N LEU A 49 -5.26 -1.97 8.91
CA LEU A 49 -5.60 -0.86 8.02
C LEU A 49 -5.58 0.45 8.78
N THR A 50 -4.86 1.44 8.25
CA THR A 50 -4.74 2.74 8.89
C THR A 50 -4.89 3.84 7.85
N ILE A 51 -5.56 4.91 8.22
CA ILE A 51 -5.63 6.13 7.41
C ILE A 51 -4.91 7.22 8.18
N GLU A 52 -3.97 7.87 7.53
CA GLU A 52 -3.10 8.82 8.20
C GLU A 52 -3.11 10.18 7.52
N HIS A 53 -3.06 11.22 8.33
CA HIS A 53 -2.93 12.60 7.84
C HIS A 53 -1.79 13.23 8.61
N GLU A 54 -0.81 13.75 7.88
CA GLU A 54 0.38 14.33 8.49
C GLU A 54 0.62 15.72 7.93
N VAL A 55 0.93 16.67 8.82
CA VAL A 55 1.28 18.03 8.42
C VAL A 55 2.59 18.38 9.09
N GLU A 56 3.58 18.80 8.28
CA GLU A 56 4.89 19.14 8.80
C GLU A 56 5.54 20.17 7.89
N ASP A 57 5.95 21.32 8.45
CA ASP A 57 6.71 22.34 7.73
C ASP A 57 6.02 22.75 6.44
N GLY A 58 4.71 22.93 6.47
CA GLY A 58 3.95 23.37 5.32
C GLY A 58 3.69 22.28 4.30
N LYS A 59 4.09 21.05 4.57
CA LYS A 59 3.78 19.91 3.72
C LYS A 59 2.69 19.06 4.37
N GLU A 60 1.82 18.56 3.53
CA GLU A 60 0.68 17.80 4.00
C GLU A 60 0.62 16.47 3.27
N GLU A 61 0.38 15.38 4.00
CA GLU A 61 0.35 14.04 3.43
C GLU A 61 -0.89 13.29 3.89
N PHE A 62 -1.52 12.62 2.95
CA PHE A 62 -2.65 11.73 3.21
C PHE A 62 -2.23 10.32 2.79
N ALA A 63 -2.27 9.36 3.71
CA ALA A 63 -1.78 8.02 3.44
C ALA A 63 -2.79 6.97 3.84
N LEU A 64 -2.88 5.95 3.01
CA LEU A 64 -3.62 4.73 3.32
C LEU A 64 -2.59 3.63 3.53
N GLU A 65 -2.59 3.01 4.70
CA GLU A 65 -1.54 2.07 5.05
C GLU A 65 -2.10 0.70 5.37
N LEU A 66 -1.39 -0.32 4.89
CA LEU A 66 -1.68 -1.70 5.21
C LEU A 66 -0.41 -2.28 5.82
N GLN A 67 -0.49 -2.71 7.08
CA GLN A 67 0.67 -3.22 7.79
C GLN A 67 0.47 -4.70 8.11
N PHE A 68 1.49 -5.47 7.86
CA PHE A 68 1.43 -6.91 8.06
C PHE A 68 2.84 -7.45 8.23
N ASN A 69 2.93 -8.65 8.78
CA ASN A 69 4.23 -9.28 8.97
C ASN A 69 4.76 -9.78 7.65
N SER A 70 6.05 -9.58 7.43
CA SER A 70 6.70 -10.07 6.24
C SER A 70 6.70 -11.59 6.26
N VAL A 71 6.43 -12.20 5.10
CA VAL A 71 6.50 -13.65 4.95
C VAL A 71 7.87 -13.99 4.41
N ASP A 72 8.62 -14.76 5.17
CA ASP A 72 9.93 -15.18 4.73
C ASP A 72 9.84 -16.28 3.71
N ASP A 73 10.69 -16.20 2.74
CA ASP A 73 10.77 -17.21 1.70
C ASP A 73 11.97 -18.10 1.88
#